data_1bbc186b84ed2896abbae4b1d1d28df2
#
_entry.id   1bbc186b84ed2896abbae4b1d1d28df2
#
_cell.length_a   1.000
_cell.length_b   1.000
_cell.length_c   1.000
_cell.angle_alpha   90.00
_cell.angle_beta   90.00
_cell.angle_gamma   90.00
#
_symmetry.space_group_name_H-M   'P 1'
#
loop_
_entity.id
_entity.type
_entity.pdbx_description
1 polymer ?
#
loop_
_entity_poly.entity_id
_entity_poly.type
_entity_poly.pdbx_seq_one_letter_code
_entity_poly.pdbx_strand_id
1 'polypeptide(L)'
;WGVVGALIFTGFLLWRREAQRKPLATAALTGALFWAATAGTITLIEQQARGMPDVALHSLNGEAVHMDQLAPGQPLVVNLWATWCPPCIREMPVLEEAQHIYQDVAFVFANQREQPETIRSFLEENRLNLNNLYRDDQAQLARAVGSNGLPTTLFYNAQGQLIDSHMGELSRATLARGLEKIRGPDQ
;
A
#
# COMPACT_ATOMS: atom_id res chain seq x y z
N TRP A 1 21.83 -8.49 -74.27
CA TRP A 1 21.85 -9.42 -73.16
C TRP A 1 22.06 -8.71 -71.78
N GLY A 2 22.60 -7.50 -71.74
CA GLY A 2 22.88 -6.76 -70.47
C GLY A 2 21.66 -6.21 -69.78
N VAL A 3 20.61 -5.79 -70.45
CA VAL A 3 19.44 -5.11 -69.88
C VAL A 3 18.52 -6.11 -69.19
N VAL A 4 18.35 -7.31 -69.74
CA VAL A 4 17.49 -8.35 -69.08
C VAL A 4 18.10 -8.88 -67.78
N GLY A 5 19.43 -9.04 -67.74
CA GLY A 5 20.15 -9.46 -66.53
C GLY A 5 20.07 -8.44 -65.41
N ALA A 6 20.12 -7.13 -65.74
CA ALA A 6 19.96 -6.06 -64.72
C ALA A 6 18.55 -6.01 -64.12
N LEU A 7 17.50 -6.23 -64.92
CA LEU A 7 16.14 -6.24 -64.50
C LEU A 7 15.86 -7.46 -63.60
N ILE A 8 16.39 -8.63 -63.90
CA ILE A 8 16.24 -9.83 -63.07
C ILE A 8 16.98 -9.65 -61.71
N PHE A 9 18.17 -9.08 -61.73
CA PHE A 9 18.98 -8.85 -60.57
C PHE A 9 18.34 -7.79 -59.62
N THR A 10 17.81 -6.71 -60.17
CA THR A 10 17.10 -5.69 -59.39
C THR A 10 15.79 -6.22 -58.84
N GLY A 11 15.03 -7.02 -59.63
CA GLY A 11 13.82 -7.69 -59.13
C GLY A 11 14.11 -8.66 -58.00
N PHE A 12 15.21 -9.44 -58.09
CA PHE A 12 15.64 -10.35 -57.04
C PHE A 12 16.08 -9.61 -55.76
N LEU A 13 16.79 -8.49 -55.90
CA LEU A 13 17.18 -7.68 -54.73
C LEU A 13 15.97 -7.02 -54.05
N LEU A 14 14.98 -6.56 -54.79
CA LEU A 14 13.75 -6.00 -54.25
C LEU A 14 12.93 -7.07 -53.58
N TRP A 15 12.77 -8.25 -54.15
CA TRP A 15 12.08 -9.38 -53.57
C TRP A 15 12.76 -9.86 -52.27
N ARG A 16 14.09 -9.90 -52.26
CA ARG A 16 14.87 -10.25 -51.06
C ARG A 16 14.71 -9.23 -49.95
N ARG A 17 14.58 -7.93 -50.28
CA ARG A 17 14.30 -6.88 -49.29
C ARG A 17 12.90 -6.99 -48.70
N GLU A 18 11.89 -7.31 -49.50
CA GLU A 18 10.52 -7.53 -48.97
C GLU A 18 10.41 -8.78 -48.12
N ALA A 19 11.07 -9.87 -48.51
CA ALA A 19 11.07 -11.12 -47.75
C ALA A 19 11.75 -10.97 -46.39
N GLN A 20 12.72 -10.06 -46.24
CA GLN A 20 13.37 -9.80 -44.92
C GLN A 20 12.63 -8.79 -44.07
N ARG A 21 11.81 -7.89 -44.64
CA ARG A 21 11.04 -6.91 -43.89
C ARG A 21 9.88 -7.56 -43.10
N LYS A 22 9.26 -8.59 -43.65
CA LYS A 22 8.15 -9.32 -43.01
C LYS A 22 8.55 -9.98 -41.67
N PRO A 23 9.65 -10.74 -41.58
CA PRO A 23 10.04 -11.35 -40.31
C PRO A 23 10.50 -10.32 -39.26
N LEU A 24 11.09 -9.18 -39.68
CA LEU A 24 11.48 -8.11 -38.77
C LEU A 24 10.26 -7.37 -38.19
N ALA A 25 9.24 -7.12 -39.01
CA ALA A 25 8.00 -6.48 -38.54
C ALA A 25 7.21 -7.39 -37.58
N THR A 26 7.12 -8.69 -37.86
CA THR A 26 6.48 -9.66 -36.97
C THR A 26 7.26 -9.83 -35.68
N ALA A 27 8.58 -9.88 -35.70
CA ALA A 27 9.42 -9.94 -34.51
C ALA A 27 9.27 -8.67 -33.62
N ALA A 28 9.19 -7.50 -34.24
CA ALA A 28 8.98 -6.24 -33.52
C ALA A 28 7.59 -6.18 -32.88
N LEU A 29 6.55 -6.63 -33.58
CA LEU A 29 5.19 -6.68 -33.04
C LEU A 29 5.06 -7.69 -31.87
N THR A 30 5.63 -8.89 -32.03
CA THR A 30 5.61 -9.88 -30.95
C THR A 30 6.41 -9.42 -29.74
N GLY A 31 7.56 -8.78 -29.96
CA GLY A 31 8.36 -8.17 -28.89
C GLY A 31 7.61 -7.06 -28.14
N ALA A 32 6.94 -6.17 -28.88
CA ALA A 32 6.15 -5.09 -28.30
C ALA A 32 4.95 -5.63 -27.47
N LEU A 33 4.25 -6.63 -27.98
CA LEU A 33 3.13 -7.27 -27.26
C LEU A 33 3.62 -8.00 -26.00
N PHE A 34 4.74 -8.70 -26.08
CA PHE A 34 5.34 -9.36 -24.93
C PHE A 34 5.77 -8.33 -23.87
N TRP A 35 6.39 -7.23 -24.28
CA TRP A 35 6.80 -6.17 -23.37
C TRP A 35 5.60 -5.47 -22.72
N ALA A 36 4.54 -5.17 -23.49
CA ALA A 36 3.31 -4.59 -22.95
C ALA A 36 2.60 -5.53 -21.97
N ALA A 37 2.56 -6.83 -22.26
CA ALA A 37 1.99 -7.83 -21.38
C ALA A 37 2.78 -7.95 -20.05
N THR A 38 4.11 -7.99 -20.13
CA THR A 38 4.96 -8.07 -18.92
C THR A 38 4.91 -6.78 -18.12
N ALA A 39 4.95 -5.61 -18.74
CA ALA A 39 4.79 -4.33 -18.07
C ALA A 39 3.41 -4.23 -17.36
N GLY A 40 2.34 -4.64 -18.03
CA GLY A 40 0.99 -4.67 -17.47
C GLY A 40 0.87 -5.60 -16.26
N THR A 41 1.48 -6.79 -16.32
CA THR A 41 1.48 -7.72 -15.17
C THR A 41 2.27 -7.19 -13.99
N ILE A 42 3.42 -6.55 -14.21
CA ILE A 42 4.22 -5.96 -13.14
C ILE A 42 3.43 -4.83 -12.44
N THR A 43 2.79 -3.93 -13.19
CA THR A 43 2.00 -2.84 -12.61
C THR A 43 0.80 -3.35 -11.80
N LEU A 44 0.13 -4.40 -12.25
CA LEU A 44 -0.98 -5.02 -11.50
C LEU A 44 -0.48 -5.67 -10.20
N ILE A 45 0.65 -6.36 -10.22
CA ILE A 45 1.25 -6.96 -9.02
C ILE A 45 1.68 -5.87 -8.03
N GLU A 46 2.28 -4.76 -8.49
CA GLU A 46 2.65 -3.65 -7.62
C GLU A 46 1.44 -2.94 -7.00
N GLN A 47 0.36 -2.77 -7.74
CA GLN A 47 -0.89 -2.20 -7.22
C GLN A 47 -1.53 -3.12 -6.17
N GLN A 48 -1.51 -4.42 -6.39
CA GLN A 48 -2.05 -5.40 -5.45
C GLN A 48 -1.19 -5.51 -4.17
N ALA A 49 0.13 -5.38 -4.29
CA ALA A 49 1.05 -5.36 -3.15
C ALA A 49 0.92 -4.10 -2.27
N ARG A 50 0.35 -3.01 -2.80
CA ARG A 50 0.09 -1.76 -2.06
C ARG A 50 -1.34 -1.66 -1.51
N GLY A 51 -2.21 -2.60 -1.84
CA GLY A 51 -3.57 -2.67 -1.31
C GLY A 51 -3.60 -2.97 0.18
N MET A 52 -4.76 -2.81 0.80
CA MET A 52 -4.97 -3.29 2.17
C MET A 52 -4.80 -4.80 2.21
N PRO A 53 -4.04 -5.35 3.17
CA PRO A 53 -3.90 -6.79 3.32
C PRO A 53 -5.24 -7.41 3.74
N ASP A 54 -5.51 -8.62 3.26
CA ASP A 54 -6.67 -9.41 3.68
C ASP A 54 -6.42 -10.00 5.09
N VAL A 55 -6.59 -9.15 6.08
CA VAL A 55 -6.38 -9.47 7.50
C VAL A 55 -7.58 -9.01 8.30
N ALA A 56 -8.06 -9.85 9.19
CA ALA A 56 -9.05 -9.49 10.19
C ALA A 56 -8.37 -9.06 11.50
N LEU A 57 -8.80 -7.92 12.01
CA LEU A 57 -8.50 -7.46 13.36
C LEU A 57 -9.70 -7.75 14.27
N HIS A 58 -9.49 -7.83 15.57
CA HIS A 58 -10.57 -8.06 16.53
C HIS A 58 -10.81 -6.81 17.37
N SER A 59 -12.06 -6.41 17.51
CA SER A 59 -12.44 -5.37 18.48
C SER A 59 -12.10 -5.83 19.92
N LEU A 60 -12.11 -4.91 20.88
CA LEU A 60 -11.92 -5.28 22.30
C LEU A 60 -13.05 -6.17 22.86
N ASN A 61 -14.16 -6.31 22.13
CA ASN A 61 -15.27 -7.19 22.46
C ASN A 61 -15.21 -8.54 21.70
N GLY A 62 -14.18 -8.75 20.86
CA GLY A 62 -13.94 -9.99 20.13
C GLY A 62 -14.57 -10.06 18.72
N GLU A 63 -15.21 -9.00 18.25
CA GLU A 63 -15.77 -8.97 16.90
C GLU A 63 -14.64 -8.84 15.86
N ALA A 64 -14.67 -9.70 14.84
CA ALA A 64 -13.71 -9.65 13.74
C ALA A 64 -14.14 -8.60 12.71
N VAL A 65 -13.21 -7.74 12.28
CA VAL A 65 -13.41 -6.74 11.25
C VAL A 65 -12.24 -6.80 10.27
N HIS A 66 -12.52 -6.95 8.99
CA HIS A 66 -11.50 -6.94 7.95
C HIS A 66 -10.97 -5.52 7.70
N MET A 67 -9.69 -5.43 7.30
CA MET A 67 -9.01 -4.15 7.09
C MET A 67 -9.74 -3.22 6.09
N ASP A 68 -10.29 -3.77 5.02
CA ASP A 68 -11.05 -3.06 3.99
C ASP A 68 -12.41 -2.48 4.49
N GLN A 69 -12.90 -2.98 5.61
CA GLN A 69 -14.16 -2.56 6.24
C GLN A 69 -13.96 -1.46 7.29
N LEU A 70 -12.71 -1.17 7.70
CA LEU A 70 -12.40 -0.23 8.77
C LEU A 70 -12.69 1.23 8.40
N ALA A 71 -12.48 1.61 7.13
CA ALA A 71 -12.72 2.97 6.65
C ALA A 71 -13.03 2.97 5.14
N PRO A 72 -14.17 2.43 4.69
CA PRO A 72 -14.50 2.34 3.28
C PRO A 72 -14.63 3.74 2.64
N GLY A 73 -13.79 4.03 1.65
CA GLY A 73 -13.79 5.28 0.92
C GLY A 73 -13.21 6.49 1.66
N GLN A 74 -12.56 6.27 2.81
CA GLN A 74 -11.87 7.33 3.55
C GLN A 74 -10.36 7.06 3.63
N PRO A 75 -9.51 8.10 3.68
CA PRO A 75 -8.11 7.94 4.08
C PRO A 75 -8.02 7.32 5.48
N LEU A 76 -7.04 6.44 5.67
CA LEU A 76 -6.91 5.67 6.90
C LEU A 76 -5.48 5.70 7.43
N VAL A 77 -5.33 6.00 8.71
CA VAL A 77 -4.08 5.84 9.47
C VAL A 77 -4.23 4.64 10.39
N VAL A 78 -3.33 3.66 10.26
CA VAL A 78 -3.28 2.48 11.14
C VAL A 78 -2.00 2.50 11.94
N ASN A 79 -2.12 2.58 13.25
CA ASN A 79 -0.99 2.56 14.17
C ASN A 79 -0.87 1.19 14.84
N LEU A 80 0.24 0.51 14.62
CA LEU A 80 0.61 -0.74 15.28
C LEU A 80 1.37 -0.41 16.55
N TRP A 81 0.84 -0.83 17.70
CA TRP A 81 1.33 -0.42 19.00
C TRP A 81 1.18 -1.51 20.08
N ALA A 82 1.78 -1.29 21.24
CA ALA A 82 1.59 -2.12 22.42
C ALA A 82 1.78 -1.30 23.72
N THR A 83 1.18 -1.74 24.82
CA THR A 83 1.26 -1.05 26.11
C THR A 83 2.67 -1.10 26.73
N TRP A 84 3.45 -2.12 26.41
CA TRP A 84 4.84 -2.30 26.87
C TRP A 84 5.88 -1.59 25.99
N CYS A 85 5.47 -0.85 24.96
CA CYS A 85 6.34 -0.18 24.00
C CYS A 85 6.51 1.30 24.38
N PRO A 86 7.63 1.74 24.97
CA PRO A 86 7.78 3.12 25.44
C PRO A 86 7.63 4.19 24.34
N PRO A 87 8.18 4.05 23.12
CA PRO A 87 7.94 5.02 22.07
C PRO A 87 6.47 5.06 21.60
N CYS A 88 5.75 3.90 21.63
CA CYS A 88 4.32 3.87 21.35
C CYS A 88 3.53 4.74 22.34
N ILE A 89 3.84 4.62 23.63
CA ILE A 89 3.17 5.39 24.69
C ILE A 89 3.36 6.89 24.49
N ARG A 90 4.57 7.31 24.12
CA ARG A 90 4.88 8.74 23.94
C ARG A 90 4.17 9.38 22.75
N GLU A 91 3.87 8.63 21.70
CA GLU A 91 3.17 9.16 20.51
C GLU A 91 1.65 9.20 20.66
N MET A 92 1.06 8.41 21.60
CA MET A 92 -0.40 8.31 21.77
C MET A 92 -1.11 9.66 21.93
N PRO A 93 -0.62 10.63 22.71
CA PRO A 93 -1.28 11.93 22.81
C PRO A 93 -1.32 12.70 21.48
N VAL A 94 -0.32 12.51 20.61
CA VAL A 94 -0.29 13.12 19.27
C VAL A 94 -1.34 12.50 18.36
N LEU A 95 -1.49 11.18 18.42
CA LEU A 95 -2.48 10.45 17.63
C LEU A 95 -3.91 10.69 18.16
N GLU A 96 -4.09 10.77 19.50
CA GLU A 96 -5.37 11.11 20.10
C GLU A 96 -5.85 12.50 19.66
N GLU A 97 -4.99 13.51 19.73
CA GLU A 97 -5.31 14.84 19.25
C GLU A 97 -5.64 14.84 17.76
N ALA A 98 -4.86 14.13 16.97
CA ALA A 98 -5.04 14.08 15.51
C ALA A 98 -6.37 13.45 15.11
N GLN A 99 -6.85 12.38 15.76
CA GLN A 99 -8.15 11.78 15.43
C GLN A 99 -9.34 12.75 15.66
N HIS A 100 -9.16 13.73 16.53
CA HIS A 100 -10.18 14.76 16.78
C HIS A 100 -10.08 15.95 15.80
N ILE A 101 -8.88 16.28 15.33
CA ILE A 101 -8.65 17.38 14.40
C ILE A 101 -8.99 16.95 12.96
N TYR A 102 -8.53 15.78 12.54
CA TYR A 102 -8.67 15.29 11.15
C TYR A 102 -9.85 14.32 11.03
N GLN A 103 -11.08 14.84 11.10
CA GLN A 103 -12.31 14.05 11.04
C GLN A 103 -12.59 13.43 9.66
N ASP A 104 -11.92 13.90 8.64
CA ASP A 104 -11.94 13.35 7.27
C ASP A 104 -11.02 12.12 7.11
N VAL A 105 -10.21 11.80 8.12
CA VAL A 105 -9.30 10.64 8.16
C VAL A 105 -9.71 9.70 9.27
N ALA A 106 -9.85 8.43 8.96
CA ALA A 106 -10.05 7.40 9.98
C ALA A 106 -8.72 7.06 10.67
N PHE A 107 -8.73 6.97 12.00
CA PHE A 107 -7.60 6.48 12.80
C PHE A 107 -7.97 5.14 13.39
N VAL A 108 -7.09 4.15 13.26
CA VAL A 108 -7.22 2.79 13.78
C VAL A 108 -5.99 2.44 14.59
N PHE A 109 -6.20 1.93 15.79
CA PHE A 109 -5.14 1.53 16.72
C PHE A 109 -5.11 0.02 16.83
N ALA A 110 -4.16 -0.63 16.13
CA ALA A 110 -4.00 -2.07 16.08
C ALA A 110 -3.00 -2.55 17.15
N ASN A 111 -3.50 -2.89 18.32
CA ASN A 111 -2.67 -3.40 19.42
C ASN A 111 -2.11 -4.79 19.07
N GLN A 112 -0.85 -5.00 19.41
CA GLN A 112 -0.11 -6.22 19.06
C GLN A 112 -0.11 -7.22 20.21
N ARG A 113 -0.94 -8.28 20.09
CA ARG A 113 -0.93 -9.51 20.89
C ARG A 113 -1.25 -9.35 22.39
N GLU A 114 -1.94 -8.29 22.78
CA GLU A 114 -2.33 -8.09 24.19
C GLU A 114 -3.80 -8.43 24.42
N GLN A 115 -4.13 -8.76 25.67
CA GLN A 115 -5.49 -9.03 26.05
C GLN A 115 -6.31 -7.74 26.19
N PRO A 116 -7.62 -7.78 25.92
CA PRO A 116 -8.49 -6.60 26.03
C PRO A 116 -8.39 -5.88 27.36
N GLU A 117 -8.28 -6.62 28.45
CA GLU A 117 -8.19 -6.09 29.82
C GLU A 117 -6.92 -5.25 30.00
N THR A 118 -5.78 -5.73 29.48
CA THR A 118 -4.50 -4.99 29.52
C THR A 118 -4.62 -3.66 28.79
N ILE A 119 -5.25 -3.69 27.61
CA ILE A 119 -5.45 -2.49 26.79
C ILE A 119 -6.37 -1.50 27.51
N ARG A 120 -7.50 -1.97 28.07
CA ARG A 120 -8.45 -1.12 28.79
C ARG A 120 -7.79 -0.46 30.00
N SER A 121 -7.11 -1.23 30.85
CA SER A 121 -6.40 -0.70 32.01
C SER A 121 -5.38 0.37 31.63
N PHE A 122 -4.58 0.12 30.56
CA PHE A 122 -3.62 1.08 30.06
C PHE A 122 -4.27 2.40 29.62
N LEU A 123 -5.39 2.33 28.89
CA LEU A 123 -6.12 3.53 28.43
C LEU A 123 -6.67 4.34 29.60
N GLU A 124 -7.25 3.68 30.60
CA GLU A 124 -7.76 4.31 31.81
C GLU A 124 -6.66 4.99 32.62
N GLU A 125 -5.57 4.28 32.89
CA GLU A 125 -4.40 4.79 33.64
C GLU A 125 -3.76 6.01 32.98
N ASN A 126 -3.68 6.00 31.63
CA ASN A 126 -3.07 7.09 30.86
C ASN A 126 -4.10 8.15 30.40
N ARG A 127 -5.40 7.98 30.74
CA ARG A 127 -6.51 8.87 30.35
C ARG A 127 -6.60 9.12 28.86
N LEU A 128 -6.35 8.06 28.06
CA LEU A 128 -6.41 8.11 26.60
C LEU A 128 -7.80 7.74 26.12
N ASN A 129 -8.36 8.55 25.22
CA ASN A 129 -9.64 8.33 24.57
C ASN A 129 -9.42 8.08 23.08
N LEU A 130 -9.04 6.85 22.74
CA LEU A 130 -8.78 6.43 21.35
C LEU A 130 -10.02 5.75 20.78
N ASN A 131 -10.40 6.16 19.56
CA ASN A 131 -11.45 5.51 18.78
C ASN A 131 -10.86 4.31 18.00
N ASN A 132 -11.73 3.41 17.53
CA ASN A 132 -11.33 2.32 16.61
C ASN A 132 -10.12 1.50 17.11
N LEU A 133 -10.24 1.01 18.33
CA LEU A 133 -9.27 0.13 18.97
C LEU A 133 -9.52 -1.32 18.56
N TYR A 134 -8.50 -1.91 17.96
CA TYR A 134 -8.51 -3.30 17.53
C TYR A 134 -7.27 -4.03 18.03
N ARG A 135 -7.33 -5.35 18.03
CA ARG A 135 -6.22 -6.25 18.37
C ARG A 135 -5.78 -7.03 17.13
N ASP A 136 -4.49 -7.09 16.94
CA ASP A 136 -3.84 -8.01 16.01
C ASP A 136 -3.26 -9.19 16.80
N ASP A 137 -4.13 -10.12 17.20
CA ASP A 137 -3.84 -11.19 18.17
C ASP A 137 -2.65 -12.08 17.76
N GLN A 138 -2.44 -12.25 16.47
CA GLN A 138 -1.36 -13.07 15.93
C GLN A 138 -0.30 -12.26 15.17
N ALA A 139 -0.33 -10.93 15.24
CA ALA A 139 0.50 -10.02 14.46
C ALA A 139 0.42 -10.32 12.94
N GLN A 140 -0.77 -10.62 12.45
CA GLN A 140 -0.99 -10.91 11.03
C GLN A 140 -0.83 -9.66 10.18
N LEU A 141 -1.38 -8.53 10.66
CA LEU A 141 -1.22 -7.23 10.01
C LEU A 141 0.26 -6.83 9.96
N ALA A 142 0.96 -6.90 11.11
CA ALA A 142 2.38 -6.57 11.17
C ALA A 142 3.20 -7.36 10.15
N ARG A 143 2.96 -8.68 10.05
CA ARG A 143 3.64 -9.53 9.04
C ARG A 143 3.26 -9.19 7.62
N ALA A 144 1.96 -8.96 7.35
CA ALA A 144 1.47 -8.66 6.00
C ALA A 144 2.05 -7.36 5.43
N VAL A 145 2.28 -6.36 6.29
CA VAL A 145 2.87 -5.08 5.89
C VAL A 145 4.40 -5.03 6.04
N GLY A 146 5.02 -6.14 6.47
CA GLY A 146 6.47 -6.22 6.65
C GLY A 146 7.00 -5.38 7.82
N SER A 147 6.18 -5.08 8.82
CA SER A 147 6.61 -4.36 10.01
C SER A 147 7.51 -5.24 10.89
N ASN A 148 8.71 -4.75 11.21
CA ASN A 148 9.71 -5.44 12.03
C ASN A 148 9.85 -4.83 13.43
N GLY A 149 9.04 -3.83 13.79
CA GLY A 149 9.14 -3.16 15.08
C GLY A 149 7.95 -2.26 15.40
N LEU A 150 7.87 -1.84 16.66
CA LEU A 150 6.84 -0.95 17.15
C LEU A 150 7.45 0.38 17.64
N PRO A 151 6.70 1.47 17.49
CA PRO A 151 5.45 1.59 16.74
C PRO A 151 5.69 1.55 15.23
N THR A 152 4.67 1.17 14.46
CA THR A 152 4.64 1.34 13.02
C THR A 152 3.32 1.99 12.63
N THR A 153 3.38 3.09 11.88
CA THR A 153 2.19 3.79 11.39
C THR A 153 2.08 3.65 9.88
N LEU A 154 0.93 3.21 9.41
CA LEU A 154 0.61 3.00 8.00
C LEU A 154 -0.36 4.07 7.54
N PHE A 155 -0.15 4.61 6.34
CA PHE A 155 -0.95 5.67 5.75
C PHE A 155 -1.59 5.17 4.45
N TYR A 156 -2.91 4.97 4.45
CA TYR A 156 -3.69 4.54 3.30
C TYR A 156 -4.52 5.69 2.75
N ASN A 157 -4.60 5.81 1.42
CA ASN A 157 -5.53 6.74 0.78
C ASN A 157 -6.98 6.20 0.78
N ALA A 158 -7.93 7.02 0.32
CA ALA A 158 -9.35 6.64 0.24
C ALA A 158 -9.63 5.42 -0.67
N GLN A 159 -8.71 5.06 -1.55
CA GLN A 159 -8.78 3.87 -2.40
C GLN A 159 -8.18 2.62 -1.73
N GLY A 160 -7.77 2.71 -0.47
CA GLY A 160 -7.17 1.61 0.28
C GLY A 160 -5.74 1.26 -0.14
N GLN A 161 -5.04 2.16 -0.82
CA GLN A 161 -3.66 1.96 -1.21
C GLN A 161 -2.71 2.48 -0.12
N LEU A 162 -1.72 1.69 0.25
CA LEU A 162 -0.65 2.11 1.17
C LEU A 162 0.25 3.13 0.45
N ILE A 163 0.18 4.37 0.91
CA ILE A 163 0.93 5.50 0.34
C ILE A 163 2.25 5.72 1.06
N ASP A 164 2.25 5.53 2.40
CA ASP A 164 3.43 5.74 3.23
C ASP A 164 3.40 4.85 4.45
N SER A 165 4.56 4.60 5.03
CA SER A 165 4.71 3.92 6.31
C SER A 165 5.86 4.52 7.11
N HIS A 166 5.66 4.65 8.42
CA HIS A 166 6.67 5.16 9.33
C HIS A 166 6.91 4.16 10.46
N MET A 167 8.14 3.76 10.66
CA MET A 167 8.57 2.93 11.78
C MET A 167 9.30 3.78 12.81
N GLY A 168 8.92 3.64 14.06
CA GLY A 168 9.41 4.41 15.19
C GLY A 168 8.43 5.49 15.63
N GLU A 169 8.79 6.20 16.71
CA GLU A 169 7.94 7.23 17.32
C GLU A 169 7.53 8.32 16.34
N LEU A 170 6.25 8.59 16.26
CA LEU A 170 5.64 9.52 15.33
C LEU A 170 5.59 10.93 15.95
N SER A 171 6.28 11.89 15.36
CA SER A 171 6.14 13.29 15.72
C SER A 171 4.94 13.94 15.01
N ARG A 172 4.42 15.08 15.55
CA ARG A 172 3.39 15.87 14.88
C ARG A 172 3.75 16.22 13.43
N ALA A 173 5.02 16.57 13.17
CA ALA A 173 5.48 16.92 11.83
C ALA A 173 5.50 15.71 10.88
N THR A 174 5.87 14.53 11.39
CA THR A 174 5.86 13.29 10.60
C THR A 174 4.43 12.85 10.30
N LEU A 175 3.53 12.93 11.29
CA LEU A 175 2.11 12.65 11.10
C LEU A 175 1.49 13.59 10.07
N ALA A 176 1.72 14.91 10.18
CA ALA A 176 1.19 15.89 9.25
C ALA A 176 1.61 15.60 7.79
N ARG A 177 2.89 15.26 7.56
CA ARG A 177 3.38 14.86 6.23
C ARG A 177 2.71 13.59 5.69
N GLY A 178 2.48 12.60 6.55
CA GLY A 178 1.78 11.38 6.18
C GLY A 178 0.32 11.66 5.80
N LEU A 179 -0.36 12.48 6.60
CA LEU A 179 -1.75 12.90 6.34
C LEU A 179 -1.88 13.68 5.03
N GLU A 180 -0.98 14.61 4.76
CA GLU A 180 -0.96 15.36 3.50
C GLU A 180 -0.89 14.44 2.27
N LYS A 181 -0.08 13.37 2.33
CA LYS A 181 0.06 12.41 1.23
C LYS A 181 -1.21 11.61 0.94
N ILE A 182 -1.99 11.26 1.97
CA ILE A 182 -3.16 10.39 1.81
C ILE A 182 -4.46 11.14 1.56
N ARG A 183 -4.52 12.45 1.90
CA ARG A 183 -5.71 13.29 1.70
C ARG A 183 -5.86 13.80 0.27
N GLY A 184 -4.79 13.78 -0.53
CA GLY A 184 -4.77 14.34 -1.90
C GLY A 184 -4.66 15.86 -1.92
N PRO A 185 -4.36 16.43 -3.10
CA PRO A 185 -4.08 17.87 -3.24
C PRO A 185 -5.31 18.79 -3.14
N ASP A 186 -6.55 18.28 -3.04
CA ASP A 186 -7.80 19.04 -3.18
C ASP A 186 -8.78 18.94 -1.99
N GLN A 187 -8.27 18.67 -0.75
CA GLN A 187 -9.14 18.67 0.45
C GLN A 187 -8.56 19.51 1.57
#